data_4393999d2ec36fbff0d8b53f24020a29
#
_entry.id   4393999d2ec36fbff0d8b53f24020a29
#
_cell.length_a   1.000
_cell.length_b   1.000
_cell.length_c   1.000
_cell.angle_alpha   90.00
_cell.angle_beta   90.00
_cell.angle_gamma   90.00
#
_symmetry.space_group_name_H-M   'P 1'
#
loop_
_entity.id
_entity.type
_entity.pdbx_description
1 polymer ?
#
loop_
_entity_poly.entity_id
_entity_poly.type
_entity_poly.pdbx_seq_one_letter_code
_entity_poly.pdbx_strand_id
1 'polypeptide(L)'
;MITASCHCGLVCLDVEAPPSAVTDCNCSICRRYGVLWAYYSPQQVRVRSNEATHTYTWNKHLLAFHRCSNCGCVTHWAPTDSVGDSMAINARLLPQEMLENARVRHFDGATTFRYLD
;
A
#
# COMPACT_ATOMS: atom_id res chain seq x y z
N MET A 1 2.07 -6.42 17.09
CA MET A 1 1.83 -6.40 15.64
C MET A 1 0.49 -5.81 15.33
N ILE A 2 0.43 -5.03 14.28
CA ILE A 2 -0.79 -4.38 13.82
C ILE A 2 -1.19 -5.05 12.53
N THR A 3 -2.48 -5.37 12.36
CA THR A 3 -2.96 -6.07 11.17
C THR A 3 -3.89 -5.19 10.37
N ALA A 4 -3.55 -4.98 9.09
CA ALA A 4 -4.43 -4.44 8.08
C ALA A 4 -5.10 -5.61 7.35
N SER A 5 -6.33 -5.44 6.92
CA SER A 5 -7.08 -6.50 6.27
C SER A 5 -7.88 -5.97 5.10
N CYS A 6 -7.96 -6.75 4.02
CA CYS A 6 -8.92 -6.48 2.97
C CYS A 6 -10.35 -6.71 3.50
N HIS A 7 -11.34 -6.30 2.74
CA HIS A 7 -12.72 -6.33 3.22
C HIS A 7 -13.19 -7.76 3.56
N CYS A 8 -12.86 -8.74 2.73
CA CYS A 8 -13.30 -10.12 2.97
C CYS A 8 -12.43 -10.89 3.97
N GLY A 9 -11.28 -10.34 4.35
CA GLY A 9 -10.37 -10.99 5.29
C GLY A 9 -9.39 -11.99 4.68
N LEU A 10 -9.45 -12.24 3.39
CA LEU A 10 -8.57 -13.21 2.75
C LEU A 10 -7.11 -12.78 2.80
N VAL A 11 -6.84 -11.48 2.63
CA VAL A 11 -5.49 -10.92 2.65
C VAL A 11 -5.32 -10.09 3.90
N CYS A 12 -4.32 -10.43 4.70
CA CYS A 12 -3.94 -9.69 5.90
C CYS A 12 -2.49 -9.25 5.81
N LEU A 13 -2.22 -8.05 6.29
CA LEU A 13 -0.89 -7.46 6.29
C LEU A 13 -0.52 -7.11 7.72
N ASP A 14 0.45 -7.83 8.29
CA ASP A 14 0.94 -7.55 9.64
C ASP A 14 2.12 -6.59 9.54
N VAL A 15 2.06 -5.48 10.26
CA VAL A 15 3.12 -4.47 10.30
C VAL A 15 3.60 -4.28 11.73
N GLU A 16 4.88 -3.90 11.87
CA GLU A 16 5.51 -3.77 13.19
C GLU A 16 4.97 -2.59 13.99
N ALA A 17 4.68 -1.49 13.31
CA ALA A 17 4.28 -0.25 13.97
C ALA A 17 3.29 0.52 13.10
N PRO A 18 2.42 1.35 13.72
CA PRO A 18 1.52 2.20 12.95
C PRO A 18 2.32 3.26 12.19
N PRO A 19 1.88 3.65 10.98
CA PRO A 19 2.54 4.72 10.26
C PRO A 19 2.26 6.06 10.93
N SER A 20 3.28 6.90 11.03
CA SER A 20 3.09 8.29 11.47
C SER A 20 2.55 9.17 10.36
N ALA A 21 2.82 8.79 9.12
CA ALA A 21 2.35 9.51 7.94
C ALA A 21 1.96 8.51 6.85
N VAL A 22 1.00 8.92 6.05
CA VAL A 22 0.55 8.18 4.87
C VAL A 22 0.56 9.13 3.67
N THR A 23 0.70 8.57 2.48
CA THR A 23 0.86 9.35 1.25
C THR A 23 -0.36 9.23 0.37
N ASP A 24 -0.97 10.37 0.07
CA ASP A 24 -1.98 10.53 -0.97
C ASP A 24 -1.27 10.98 -2.25
N CYS A 25 -1.13 10.07 -3.20
CA CYS A 25 -0.46 10.35 -4.47
C CYS A 25 -1.49 10.61 -5.56
N ASN A 26 -1.28 11.66 -6.35
CA ASN A 26 -2.20 12.05 -7.41
C ASN A 26 -1.82 11.49 -8.78
N CYS A 27 -0.88 10.56 -8.88
CA CYS A 27 -0.54 9.95 -10.17
C CYS A 27 -1.74 9.19 -10.75
N SER A 28 -1.65 8.84 -12.04
CA SER A 28 -2.78 8.28 -12.77
C SER A 28 -3.36 7.01 -12.15
N ILE A 29 -2.52 6.15 -11.58
CA ILE A 29 -2.97 4.92 -10.98
C ILE A 29 -3.39 5.09 -9.51
N CYS A 30 -2.60 5.83 -8.73
CA CYS A 30 -2.89 5.97 -7.29
C CYS A 30 -4.19 6.73 -7.04
N ARG A 31 -4.47 7.78 -7.81
CA ARG A 31 -5.74 8.50 -7.66
C ARG A 31 -6.96 7.66 -8.04
N ARG A 32 -6.79 6.73 -8.99
CA ARG A 32 -7.87 5.83 -9.40
C ARG A 32 -8.12 4.74 -8.37
N TYR A 33 -7.07 4.24 -7.76
CA TYR A 33 -7.20 3.29 -6.66
C TYR A 33 -7.80 3.94 -5.40
N GLY A 34 -7.58 5.22 -5.20
CA GLY A 34 -8.04 5.90 -3.98
C GLY A 34 -7.27 5.46 -2.74
N VAL A 35 -6.03 5.03 -2.91
CA VAL A 35 -5.21 4.49 -1.83
C VAL A 35 -4.52 5.59 -1.03
N LEU A 36 -4.18 5.25 0.21
CA LEU A 36 -3.23 6.00 1.03
C LEU A 36 -2.07 5.06 1.33
N TRP A 37 -0.87 5.40 0.88
CA TRP A 37 0.27 4.52 1.02
C TRP A 37 1.01 4.74 2.33
N ALA A 38 1.24 3.66 3.08
CA ALA A 38 2.16 3.64 4.21
C ALA A 38 3.41 2.85 3.80
N TYR A 39 4.57 3.49 3.90
CA TYR A 39 5.83 2.91 3.42
C TYR A 39 6.53 2.15 4.53
N TYR A 40 7.07 0.99 4.16
CA TYR A 40 7.82 0.11 5.05
C TYR A 40 8.96 -0.54 4.27
N SER A 41 9.94 -1.07 4.98
CA SER A 41 10.83 -2.05 4.37
C SER A 41 10.10 -3.41 4.29
N PRO A 42 10.44 -4.26 3.33
CA PRO A 42 9.78 -5.56 3.21
C PRO A 42 9.89 -6.44 4.45
N GLN A 43 10.93 -6.27 5.26
CA GLN A 43 11.10 -7.01 6.50
C GLN A 43 10.12 -6.60 7.60
N GLN A 44 9.51 -5.44 7.49
CA GLN A 44 8.56 -4.93 8.47
C GLN A 44 7.12 -5.35 8.19
N VAL A 45 6.87 -6.00 7.05
CA VAL A 45 5.52 -6.36 6.61
C VAL A 45 5.46 -7.86 6.35
N ARG A 46 4.46 -8.51 6.92
CA ARG A 46 4.15 -9.90 6.63
C ARG A 46 2.81 -9.97 5.92
N VAL A 47 2.83 -10.42 4.67
CA VAL A 47 1.60 -10.63 3.89
C VAL A 47 1.12 -12.05 4.14
N ARG A 48 -0.12 -12.20 4.62
CA ARG A 48 -0.75 -13.49 4.85
C ARG A 48 -1.97 -13.62 3.96
N SER A 49 -1.98 -14.64 3.10
CA SER A 49 -3.11 -14.97 2.26
C SER A 49 -3.03 -16.44 1.87
N ASN A 50 -4.17 -17.13 1.92
CA ASN A 50 -4.27 -18.53 1.49
C ASN A 50 -4.35 -18.66 -0.03
N GLU A 51 -4.60 -17.57 -0.72
CA GLU A 51 -4.67 -17.54 -2.18
C GLU A 51 -3.77 -16.44 -2.71
N ALA A 52 -3.28 -16.62 -3.93
CA ALA A 52 -2.46 -15.61 -4.58
C ALA A 52 -3.28 -14.34 -4.81
N THR A 53 -2.65 -13.20 -4.59
CA THR A 53 -3.21 -11.91 -4.97
C THR A 53 -3.16 -11.75 -6.49
N HIS A 54 -4.06 -10.95 -7.04
CA HIS A 54 -3.93 -10.49 -8.41
C HIS A 54 -3.00 -9.28 -8.46
N THR A 55 -2.20 -9.17 -9.51
CA THR A 55 -1.22 -8.10 -9.64
C THR A 55 -1.41 -7.32 -10.93
N TYR A 56 -0.96 -6.08 -10.87
CA TYR A 56 -0.91 -5.19 -12.03
C TYR A 56 0.43 -4.46 -12.04
N THR A 57 1.09 -4.44 -13.18
CA THR A 57 2.32 -3.68 -13.40
C THR A 57 2.12 -2.77 -14.61
N TRP A 58 2.78 -1.62 -14.60
CA TRP A 58 2.72 -0.68 -15.72
C TRP A 58 3.99 0.17 -15.77
N ASN A 59 4.10 1.00 -16.80
CA ASN A 59 5.25 1.87 -17.05
C ASN A 59 6.53 1.03 -17.11
N LYS A 60 7.49 1.22 -16.21
CA LYS A 60 8.75 0.46 -16.19
C LYS A 60 8.63 -0.93 -15.56
N HIS A 61 7.45 -1.30 -15.06
CA HIS A 61 7.17 -2.59 -14.43
C HIS A 61 8.07 -2.89 -13.22
N LEU A 62 8.48 -1.85 -12.50
CA LEU A 62 9.34 -2.00 -11.32
C LEU A 62 8.55 -2.33 -10.05
N LEU A 63 7.27 -2.00 -10.04
CA LEU A 63 6.37 -2.23 -8.91
C LEU A 63 5.20 -3.10 -9.37
N ALA A 64 4.79 -4.05 -8.52
CA ALA A 64 3.56 -4.80 -8.70
C ALA A 64 2.55 -4.32 -7.68
N PHE A 65 1.38 -3.88 -8.16
CA PHE A 65 0.25 -3.51 -7.31
C PHE A 65 -0.60 -4.75 -7.09
N HIS A 66 -0.79 -5.12 -5.82
CA HIS A 66 -1.50 -6.33 -5.43
C HIS A 66 -2.92 -5.99 -4.98
N ARG A 67 -3.87 -6.84 -5.35
CA ARG A 67 -5.24 -6.76 -4.87
C ARG A 67 -5.74 -8.13 -4.45
N CYS A 68 -6.68 -8.15 -3.52
CA CYS A 68 -7.33 -9.38 -3.11
C CYS A 68 -8.05 -10.02 -4.29
N SER A 69 -7.83 -11.31 -4.52
CA SER A 69 -8.45 -12.04 -5.62
C SER A 69 -9.95 -12.24 -5.43
N ASN A 70 -10.47 -12.06 -4.22
CA ASN A 70 -11.88 -12.22 -3.90
C ASN A 70 -12.63 -10.88 -3.84
N CYS A 71 -12.24 -9.98 -2.93
CA CYS A 71 -12.98 -8.73 -2.74
C CYS A 71 -12.44 -7.56 -3.58
N GLY A 72 -11.26 -7.69 -4.17
CA GLY A 72 -10.70 -6.67 -5.06
C GLY A 72 -10.01 -5.49 -4.38
N CYS A 73 -9.98 -5.43 -3.05
CA CYS A 73 -9.26 -4.37 -2.36
C CYS A 73 -7.80 -4.35 -2.76
N VAL A 74 -7.29 -3.16 -3.11
CA VAL A 74 -5.85 -2.97 -3.29
C VAL A 74 -5.18 -3.07 -1.93
N THR A 75 -4.21 -3.97 -1.81
CA THR A 75 -3.60 -4.29 -0.52
C THR A 75 -2.23 -3.65 -0.34
N HIS A 76 -1.38 -3.75 -1.34
CA HIS A 76 -0.01 -3.24 -1.24
C HIS A 76 0.64 -3.18 -2.61
N TRP A 77 1.76 -2.51 -2.70
CA TRP A 77 2.69 -2.70 -3.81
C TRP A 77 4.02 -3.20 -3.27
N ALA A 78 4.71 -3.97 -4.08
CA ALA A 78 6.02 -4.48 -3.78
C ALA A 78 6.89 -4.42 -5.03
N PRO A 79 8.23 -4.36 -4.89
CA PRO A 79 9.12 -4.42 -6.04
C PRO A 79 8.92 -5.72 -6.81
N THR A 80 9.02 -5.65 -8.13
CA THR A 80 8.91 -6.85 -8.98
C THR A 80 10.14 -7.73 -8.90
N ASP A 81 11.28 -7.16 -8.50
CA ASP A 81 12.49 -7.92 -8.21
C ASP A 81 12.63 -8.09 -6.68
N SER A 82 13.54 -8.96 -6.27
CA SER A 82 13.79 -9.26 -4.86
C SER A 82 14.80 -8.31 -4.21
N VAL A 83 15.27 -7.30 -4.93
CA VAL A 83 16.35 -6.41 -4.48
C VAL A 83 15.82 -5.07 -3.94
N GLY A 84 14.55 -4.76 -4.19
CA GLY A 84 13.95 -3.53 -3.69
C GLY A 84 13.88 -3.53 -2.16
N ASP A 85 14.20 -2.39 -1.56
CA ASP A 85 14.26 -2.22 -0.11
C ASP A 85 13.06 -1.47 0.46
N SER A 86 12.06 -1.19 -0.37
CA SER A 86 10.88 -0.43 0.01
C SER A 86 9.63 -1.08 -0.55
N MET A 87 8.56 -1.03 0.23
CA MET A 87 7.22 -1.41 -0.20
C MET A 87 6.21 -0.49 0.46
N ALA A 88 4.97 -0.58 0.06
CA ALA A 88 3.91 0.19 0.70
C ALA A 88 2.66 -0.66 0.86
N ILE A 89 1.96 -0.47 1.97
CA ILE A 89 0.64 -1.04 2.18
C ILE A 89 -0.43 0.04 1.97
N ASN A 90 -1.63 -0.39 1.62
CA ASN A 90 -2.77 0.50 1.59
C ASN A 90 -3.24 0.77 3.02
N ALA A 91 -2.91 1.94 3.53
CA ALA A 91 -3.22 2.31 4.91
C ALA A 91 -4.72 2.39 5.19
N ARG A 92 -5.58 2.48 4.16
CA ARG A 92 -7.03 2.44 4.36
C ARG A 92 -7.50 1.09 4.89
N LEU A 93 -6.69 0.06 4.81
CA LEU A 93 -6.99 -1.27 5.36
C LEU A 93 -6.60 -1.42 6.83
N LEU A 94 -5.89 -0.46 7.39
CA LEU A 94 -5.56 -0.43 8.82
C LEU A 94 -6.81 -0.17 9.67
N PRO A 95 -6.79 -0.52 10.96
CA PRO A 95 -7.85 -0.09 11.86
C PRO A 95 -8.05 1.42 11.76
N GLN A 96 -9.31 1.85 11.79
CA GLN A 96 -9.68 3.24 11.53
C GLN A 96 -8.96 4.23 12.45
N GLU A 97 -8.82 3.90 13.72
CA GLU A 97 -8.15 4.77 14.70
C GLU A 97 -6.68 5.04 14.35
N MET A 98 -6.00 4.05 13.75
CA MET A 98 -4.61 4.22 13.32
C MET A 98 -4.52 5.11 12.09
N LEU A 99 -5.46 4.96 11.18
CA LEU A 99 -5.53 5.83 10.00
C LEU A 99 -5.84 7.28 10.41
N GLU A 100 -6.74 7.49 11.36
CA GLU A 100 -7.08 8.82 11.85
C GLU A 100 -5.91 9.53 12.51
N ASN A 101 -5.03 8.80 13.16
CA ASN A 101 -3.87 9.36 13.84
C ASN A 101 -2.68 9.62 12.91
N ALA A 102 -2.71 9.11 11.70
CA ALA A 102 -1.64 9.30 10.73
C ALA A 102 -1.78 10.67 10.03
N ARG A 103 -0.67 11.33 9.82
CA ARG A 103 -0.64 12.56 9.02
C ARG A 103 -0.75 12.19 7.53
N VAL A 104 -1.71 12.79 6.82
CA VAL A 104 -1.83 12.61 5.38
C VAL A 104 -0.95 13.63 4.67
N ARG A 105 0.00 13.15 3.89
CA ARG A 105 0.86 13.97 3.04
C ARG A 105 0.48 13.78 1.59
N HIS A 106 0.58 14.84 0.82
CA HIS A 106 0.19 14.86 -0.58
C HIS A 106 1.41 14.83 -1.47
N PHE A 107 1.50 13.81 -2.33
CA PHE A 107 2.61 13.64 -3.27
C PHE A 107 2.14 13.90 -4.68
N ASP A 108 2.83 14.82 -5.38
CA ASP A 108 2.52 15.16 -6.77
C ASP A 108 3.26 14.21 -7.73
N GLY A 109 2.80 12.97 -7.79
CA GLY A 109 3.35 11.96 -8.70
C GLY A 109 3.00 12.20 -10.16
N ALA A 110 1.99 13.03 -10.42
CA ALA A 110 1.53 13.30 -11.78
C ALA A 110 2.44 14.29 -12.52
N THR A 111 3.06 15.23 -11.83
CA THR A 111 3.77 16.35 -12.46
C THR A 111 5.17 16.56 -11.90
N THR A 112 5.29 17.06 -10.67
CA THR A 112 6.58 17.49 -10.13
C THR A 112 7.36 16.38 -9.44
N PHE A 113 6.70 15.29 -9.09
CA PHE A 113 7.27 14.17 -8.35
C PHE A 113 7.84 14.61 -6.99
N ARG A 114 7.11 15.49 -6.31
CA ARG A 114 7.47 16.05 -5.01
C ARG A 114 6.28 16.05 -4.06
N TYR A 115 6.56 16.05 -2.76
CA TYR A 115 5.52 16.32 -1.77
C TYR A 115 5.12 17.78 -1.82
N LEU A 116 3.83 18.04 -1.66
CA LEU A 116 3.26 19.39 -1.68
C LEU A 116 3.14 19.99 -0.27
N ASP A 117 3.37 19.19 0.77
CA ASP A 117 3.24 19.61 2.17
C ASP A 117 4.27 18.95 3.09
#